data_ba11915b81e6b627b78bdb1fca4f791a
#
_entry.id   ba11915b81e6b627b78bdb1fca4f791a
#
_cell.length_a   1.000
_cell.length_b   1.000
_cell.length_c   1.000
_cell.angle_alpha   90.00
_cell.angle_beta   90.00
_cell.angle_gamma   90.00
#
_symmetry.space_group_name_H-M   'P 1'
#
loop_
_entity.id
_entity.type
_entity.pdbx_description
1 polymer ?
#
loop_
_entity_poly.entity_id
_entity_poly.type
_entity_poly.pdbx_seq_one_letter_code
_entity_poly.pdbx_strand_id
1 'polypeptide(L)'
;AIEHSIDDKTLKSSRKTLMATFAYGRVSTKDQTSDNQRLEIERAGFKVDYWFADEGVSGKTHASLRPQFKALLSQIRDGEILVVAKLDRLGRDAQDVNATIKAQAKRKIEVIILQLGKLDVASPSGKLMLQMLAAVAEMERDLLVERTQSGLARAKREGKVLGRPVKTTPSQ
;
A
#
# COMPACT_ATOMS: atom_id res chain seq x y z
N ALA A 1 -24.19 -44.15 20.30
CA ALA A 1 -23.71 -43.16 19.35
C ALA A 1 -23.63 -41.80 20.04
N ILE A 2 -22.42 -41.32 20.39
CA ILE A 2 -22.19 -40.00 20.96
C ILE A 2 -21.61 -39.17 19.81
N GLU A 3 -22.48 -38.41 19.14
CA GLU A 3 -22.07 -37.40 18.18
C GLU A 3 -21.43 -36.23 18.96
N HIS A 4 -20.10 -36.15 18.92
CA HIS A 4 -19.36 -34.96 19.36
C HIS A 4 -19.63 -33.86 18.32
N SER A 5 -20.59 -33.00 18.57
CA SER A 5 -20.76 -31.72 17.90
C SER A 5 -19.53 -30.86 18.24
N ILE A 6 -18.55 -30.84 17.35
CA ILE A 6 -17.42 -29.91 17.46
C ILE A 6 -17.97 -28.51 17.16
N ASP A 7 -17.96 -27.65 18.17
CA ASP A 7 -18.49 -26.29 18.12
C ASP A 7 -17.76 -25.48 17.01
N ASP A 8 -18.53 -24.84 16.15
CA ASP A 8 -18.04 -24.02 15.00
C ASP A 8 -17.07 -22.89 15.46
N LYS A 9 -17.21 -22.45 16.72
CA LYS A 9 -16.25 -21.53 17.36
C LYS A 9 -14.86 -22.15 17.54
N THR A 10 -14.78 -23.43 17.89
CA THR A 10 -13.51 -24.15 18.08
C THR A 10 -12.81 -24.38 16.74
N LEU A 11 -13.57 -24.66 15.68
CA LEU A 11 -13.03 -24.79 14.32
C LEU A 11 -12.55 -23.44 13.77
N LYS A 12 -13.25 -22.34 14.03
CA LYS A 12 -12.81 -20.99 13.65
C LYS A 12 -11.57 -20.54 14.42
N SER A 13 -11.48 -20.87 15.70
CA SER A 13 -10.29 -20.62 16.54
C SER A 13 -9.08 -21.43 16.06
N SER A 14 -9.25 -22.71 15.75
CA SER A 14 -8.18 -23.58 15.21
C SER A 14 -7.72 -23.17 13.82
N ARG A 15 -8.63 -22.73 12.94
CA ARG A 15 -8.25 -22.20 11.61
C ARG A 15 -7.45 -20.91 11.69
N LYS A 16 -7.73 -20.06 12.67
CA LYS A 16 -6.96 -18.82 12.92
C LYS A 16 -5.51 -19.10 13.38
N THR A 17 -5.27 -20.26 13.99
CA THR A 17 -3.94 -20.69 14.46
C THR A 17 -3.05 -21.24 13.34
N LEU A 18 -3.61 -21.55 12.15
CA LEU A 18 -2.90 -22.10 11.01
C LEU A 18 -2.63 -21.06 9.88
N MET A 19 -3.11 -19.84 10.02
CA MET A 19 -2.91 -18.79 9.02
C MET A 19 -1.63 -18.04 9.33
N ALA A 20 -0.65 -18.10 8.42
CA ALA A 20 0.58 -17.34 8.56
C ALA A 20 0.34 -15.86 8.32
N THR A 21 1.04 -15.02 9.07
CA THR A 21 1.03 -13.58 8.93
C THR A 21 2.28 -13.11 8.20
N PHE A 22 2.06 -12.64 6.99
CA PHE A 22 3.07 -11.98 6.18
C PHE A 22 3.03 -10.48 6.45
N ALA A 23 4.20 -9.87 6.62
CA ALA A 23 4.29 -8.43 6.78
C ALA A 23 5.26 -7.84 5.76
N TYR A 24 4.93 -6.65 5.29
CA TYR A 24 5.73 -5.96 4.29
C TYR A 24 6.06 -4.52 4.71
N GLY A 25 7.34 -4.17 4.56
CA GLY A 25 7.86 -2.84 4.75
C GLY A 25 8.54 -2.29 3.51
N ARG A 26 8.72 -0.96 3.45
CA ARG A 26 9.49 -0.27 2.42
C ARG A 26 10.11 1.00 2.97
N VAL A 27 11.37 1.22 2.64
CA VAL A 27 12.07 2.49 2.89
C VAL A 27 12.69 3.00 1.58
N SER A 28 12.66 4.31 1.38
CA SER A 28 13.12 4.93 0.13
C SER A 28 14.63 5.19 0.10
N THR A 29 15.28 5.24 1.25
CA THR A 29 16.72 5.46 1.41
C THR A 29 17.35 4.22 2.04
N LYS A 30 18.61 3.92 1.65
CA LYS A 30 19.35 2.79 2.21
C LYS A 30 19.77 2.99 3.66
N ASP A 31 19.82 4.25 4.11
CA ASP A 31 20.19 4.61 5.49
C ASP A 31 19.04 4.48 6.49
N GLN A 32 17.82 4.18 6.01
CA GLN A 32 16.67 3.91 6.84
C GLN A 32 16.42 2.41 6.92
N THR A 33 16.21 1.90 8.13
CA THR A 33 15.84 0.49 8.32
C THR A 33 14.32 0.32 8.28
N SER A 34 13.88 -0.78 7.74
CA SER A 34 12.47 -1.18 7.75
C SER A 34 12.01 -1.74 9.11
N ASP A 35 12.93 -1.94 10.05
CA ASP A 35 12.67 -2.55 11.36
C ASP A 35 11.63 -1.82 12.19
N ASN A 36 11.61 -0.48 12.11
CA ASN A 36 10.59 0.31 12.81
C ASN A 36 9.16 -0.05 12.36
N GLN A 37 8.97 -0.35 11.07
CA GLN A 37 7.68 -0.76 10.53
C GLN A 37 7.29 -2.16 11.03
N ARG A 38 8.27 -3.06 11.13
CA ARG A 38 8.08 -4.39 11.72
C ARG A 38 7.67 -4.29 13.19
N LEU A 39 8.39 -3.50 13.97
CA LEU A 39 8.07 -3.26 15.38
C LEU A 39 6.68 -2.63 15.56
N GLU A 40 6.27 -1.72 14.68
CA GLU A 40 4.94 -1.12 14.68
C GLU A 40 3.86 -2.19 14.50
N ILE A 41 4.06 -3.12 13.56
CA ILE A 41 3.15 -4.23 13.29
C ILE A 41 3.07 -5.19 14.49
N GLU A 42 4.21 -5.54 15.08
CA GLU A 42 4.28 -6.42 16.25
C GLU A 42 3.63 -5.78 17.49
N ARG A 43 3.87 -4.47 17.73
CA ARG A 43 3.21 -3.71 18.81
C ARG A 43 1.69 -3.59 18.61
N ALA A 44 1.24 -3.61 17.37
CA ALA A 44 -0.18 -3.65 17.05
C ALA A 44 -0.84 -5.00 17.38
N GLY A 45 -0.06 -6.00 17.83
CA GLY A 45 -0.53 -7.32 18.27
C GLY A 45 -0.51 -8.39 17.19
N PHE A 46 0.17 -8.15 16.05
CA PHE A 46 0.36 -9.16 15.03
C PHE A 46 1.67 -9.93 15.27
N LYS A 47 1.58 -11.26 15.32
CA LYS A 47 2.77 -12.12 15.26
C LYS A 47 3.20 -12.24 13.80
N VAL A 48 4.35 -11.67 13.46
CA VAL A 48 4.89 -11.72 12.10
C VAL A 48 5.63 -13.03 11.89
N ASP A 49 5.10 -13.93 11.06
CA ASP A 49 5.74 -15.19 10.71
C ASP A 49 6.75 -15.00 9.56
N TYR A 50 6.44 -14.12 8.59
CA TYR A 50 7.30 -13.81 7.44
C TYR A 50 7.40 -12.30 7.26
N TRP A 51 8.64 -11.80 7.24
CA TRP A 51 8.94 -10.39 7.02
C TRP A 51 9.62 -10.18 5.67
N PHE A 52 9.09 -9.24 4.88
CA PHE A 52 9.69 -8.79 3.62
C PHE A 52 9.84 -7.28 3.63
N ALA A 53 10.97 -6.78 3.13
CA ALA A 53 11.19 -5.34 3.04
C ALA A 53 11.99 -4.97 1.80
N ASP A 54 11.51 -3.96 1.09
CA ASP A 54 12.25 -3.30 0.01
C ASP A 54 12.97 -2.05 0.55
N GLU A 55 14.30 -2.10 0.60
CA GLU A 55 15.13 -0.98 1.05
C GLU A 55 15.76 -0.26 -0.14
N GLY A 56 15.74 1.07 -0.11
CA GLY A 56 16.22 1.91 -1.21
C GLY A 56 15.29 1.91 -2.44
N VAL A 57 14.06 1.41 -2.31
CA VAL A 57 13.07 1.40 -3.39
C VAL A 57 12.12 2.57 -3.27
N SER A 58 12.04 3.39 -4.33
CA SER A 58 11.17 4.56 -4.38
C SER A 58 9.68 4.19 -4.24
N GLY A 59 8.93 5.01 -3.50
CA GLY A 59 7.47 4.91 -3.44
C GLY A 59 6.76 5.06 -4.80
N LYS A 60 7.43 5.69 -5.78
CA LYS A 60 6.93 5.84 -7.15
C LYS A 60 7.00 4.55 -7.97
N THR A 61 7.70 3.52 -7.49
CA THR A 61 7.76 2.20 -8.13
C THR A 61 6.46 1.45 -7.91
N HIS A 62 5.87 0.91 -8.97
CA HIS A 62 4.72 0.01 -8.88
C HIS A 62 4.97 -1.13 -7.90
N ALA A 63 3.95 -1.52 -7.14
CA ALA A 63 4.06 -2.61 -6.17
C ALA A 63 4.55 -3.91 -6.83
N SER A 64 4.01 -4.26 -8.00
CA SER A 64 4.39 -5.46 -8.74
C SER A 64 5.85 -5.51 -9.23
N LEU A 65 6.53 -4.36 -9.29
CA LEU A 65 7.93 -4.23 -9.70
C LEU A 65 8.90 -4.20 -8.50
N ARG A 66 8.41 -4.18 -7.28
CA ARG A 66 9.23 -4.18 -6.06
C ARG A 66 9.69 -5.63 -5.78
N PRO A 67 11.00 -5.90 -5.72
CA PRO A 67 11.51 -7.27 -5.64
C PRO A 67 11.00 -8.07 -4.44
N GLN A 68 11.05 -7.48 -3.24
CA GLN A 68 10.63 -8.18 -2.02
C GLN A 68 9.11 -8.29 -1.93
N PHE A 69 8.36 -7.31 -2.42
CA PHE A 69 6.91 -7.41 -2.51
C PHE A 69 6.48 -8.53 -3.47
N LYS A 70 7.15 -8.65 -4.62
CA LYS A 70 6.93 -9.74 -5.57
C LYS A 70 7.26 -11.11 -4.96
N ALA A 71 8.37 -11.21 -4.21
CA ALA A 71 8.75 -12.44 -3.50
C ALA A 71 7.70 -12.82 -2.45
N LEU A 72 7.20 -11.84 -1.67
CA LEU A 72 6.10 -12.05 -0.72
C LEU A 72 4.87 -12.62 -1.42
N LEU A 73 4.43 -11.99 -2.52
CA LEU A 73 3.23 -12.41 -3.25
C LEU A 73 3.35 -13.82 -3.85
N SER A 74 4.57 -14.30 -4.13
CA SER A 74 4.81 -15.66 -4.60
C SER A 74 4.80 -16.71 -3.48
N GLN A 75 5.03 -16.30 -2.22
CA GLN A 75 5.08 -17.20 -1.06
C GLN A 75 3.77 -17.24 -0.28
N ILE A 76 3.07 -16.10 -0.18
CA ILE A 76 1.80 -16.02 0.54
C ILE A 76 0.73 -16.88 -0.14
N ARG A 77 0.03 -17.67 0.65
CA ARG A 77 -1.00 -18.60 0.18
C ARG A 77 -2.39 -17.99 0.33
N ASP A 78 -3.33 -18.59 -0.38
CA ASP A 78 -4.73 -18.19 -0.32
C ASP A 78 -5.28 -18.38 1.10
N GLY A 79 -5.93 -17.34 1.62
CA GLY A 79 -6.49 -17.31 2.97
C GLY A 79 -5.53 -16.86 4.07
N GLU A 80 -4.27 -16.56 3.77
CA GLU A 80 -3.30 -16.01 4.74
C GLU A 80 -3.46 -14.49 4.91
N ILE A 81 -2.70 -13.90 5.84
CA ILE A 81 -2.83 -12.51 6.24
C ILE A 81 -1.61 -11.72 5.73
N LEU A 82 -1.86 -10.58 5.06
CA LEU A 82 -0.86 -9.59 4.71
C LEU A 82 -1.06 -8.33 5.55
N VAL A 83 -0.06 -7.94 6.34
CA VAL A 83 -0.09 -6.75 7.18
C VAL A 83 0.92 -5.73 6.68
N VAL A 84 0.49 -4.48 6.58
CA VAL A 84 1.35 -3.32 6.29
C VAL A 84 1.06 -2.18 7.26
N ALA A 85 2.08 -1.40 7.59
CA ALA A 85 1.91 -0.25 8.48
C ALA A 85 1.10 0.87 7.81
N LYS A 86 1.37 1.16 6.53
CA LYS A 86 0.79 2.28 5.78
C LYS A 86 0.32 1.86 4.40
N LEU A 87 -0.68 2.61 3.88
CA LEU A 87 -1.30 2.37 2.58
C LEU A 87 -0.31 2.44 1.41
N ASP A 88 0.64 3.37 1.45
CA ASP A 88 1.66 3.57 0.40
C ASP A 88 2.67 2.41 0.27
N ARG A 89 2.57 1.42 1.16
CA ARG A 89 3.31 0.15 1.03
C ARG A 89 2.72 -0.76 -0.05
N LEU A 90 1.41 -0.66 -0.29
CA LEU A 90 0.68 -1.53 -1.23
C LEU A 90 0.67 -1.01 -2.68
N GLY A 91 1.13 0.21 -2.93
CA GLY A 91 1.18 0.76 -4.28
C GLY A 91 1.85 2.13 -4.34
N ARG A 92 2.08 2.62 -5.55
CA ARG A 92 2.65 3.96 -5.80
C ARG A 92 1.59 5.07 -5.78
N ASP A 93 0.35 4.73 -6.11
CA ASP A 93 -0.80 5.62 -6.19
C ASP A 93 -2.09 4.86 -5.84
N ALA A 94 -3.21 5.56 -5.76
CA ALA A 94 -4.49 4.98 -5.39
C ALA A 94 -4.94 3.85 -6.35
N GLN A 95 -4.62 3.93 -7.64
CA GLN A 95 -4.97 2.90 -8.62
C GLN A 95 -4.16 1.63 -8.39
N ASP A 96 -2.86 1.75 -8.18
CA ASP A 96 -1.95 0.63 -7.91
C ASP A 96 -2.30 -0.07 -6.59
N VAL A 97 -2.59 0.70 -5.54
CA VAL A 97 -3.07 0.18 -4.25
C VAL A 97 -4.38 -0.60 -4.42
N ASN A 98 -5.35 -0.02 -5.13
CA ASN A 98 -6.65 -0.66 -5.35
C ASN A 98 -6.52 -1.96 -6.18
N ALA A 99 -5.66 -1.95 -7.21
CA ALA A 99 -5.36 -3.13 -8.01
C ALA A 99 -4.73 -4.23 -7.16
N THR A 100 -3.75 -3.88 -6.32
CA THR A 100 -3.08 -4.80 -5.38
C THR A 100 -4.10 -5.43 -4.43
N ILE A 101 -4.94 -4.63 -3.78
CA ILE A 101 -5.95 -5.11 -2.83
C ILE A 101 -6.97 -6.03 -3.51
N LYS A 102 -7.46 -5.64 -4.69
CA LYS A 102 -8.40 -6.49 -5.47
C LYS A 102 -7.77 -7.83 -5.86
N ALA A 103 -6.51 -7.84 -6.24
CA ALA A 103 -5.80 -9.07 -6.56
C ALA A 103 -5.68 -10.00 -5.34
N GLN A 104 -5.36 -9.45 -4.16
CA GLN A 104 -5.27 -10.24 -2.93
C GLN A 104 -6.65 -10.72 -2.45
N ALA A 105 -7.69 -9.89 -2.58
CA ALA A 105 -9.06 -10.27 -2.22
C ALA A 105 -9.58 -11.47 -3.07
N LYS A 106 -9.21 -11.56 -4.35
CA LYS A 106 -9.53 -12.73 -5.20
C LYS A 106 -8.90 -14.02 -4.67
N ARG A 107 -7.73 -13.93 -4.06
CA ARG A 107 -7.02 -15.03 -3.40
C ARG A 107 -7.48 -15.25 -1.96
N LYS A 108 -8.50 -14.53 -1.49
CA LYS A 108 -8.99 -14.56 -0.09
C LYS A 108 -7.92 -14.21 0.94
N ILE A 109 -6.86 -13.48 0.54
CA ILE A 109 -5.85 -12.98 1.44
C ILE A 109 -6.44 -11.79 2.18
N GLU A 110 -6.39 -11.85 3.52
CA GLU A 110 -6.81 -10.75 4.38
C GLU A 110 -5.73 -9.68 4.37
N VAL A 111 -6.04 -8.47 3.89
CA VAL A 111 -5.09 -7.35 3.85
C VAL A 111 -5.42 -6.37 4.96
N ILE A 112 -4.49 -6.17 5.88
CA ILE A 112 -4.64 -5.29 7.04
C ILE A 112 -3.67 -4.12 6.91
N ILE A 113 -4.21 -2.91 7.07
CA ILE A 113 -3.44 -1.67 7.05
C ILE A 113 -3.57 -1.00 8.41
N LEU A 114 -2.47 -0.90 9.18
CA LEU A 114 -2.50 -0.36 10.54
C LEU A 114 -2.95 1.09 10.57
N GLN A 115 -2.52 1.89 9.61
CA GLN A 115 -2.91 3.30 9.47
C GLN A 115 -4.44 3.49 9.42
N LEU A 116 -5.19 2.48 8.97
CA LEU A 116 -6.65 2.49 8.87
C LEU A 116 -7.35 1.81 10.07
N GLY A 117 -6.64 1.66 11.20
CA GLY A 117 -7.23 1.10 12.42
C GLY A 117 -7.36 -0.42 12.41
N LYS A 118 -6.43 -1.14 11.83
CA LYS A 118 -6.44 -2.62 11.70
C LYS A 118 -7.65 -3.14 10.91
N LEU A 119 -8.14 -2.35 9.96
CA LEU A 119 -9.30 -2.72 9.17
C LEU A 119 -8.88 -3.69 8.08
N ASP A 120 -9.60 -4.80 7.95
CA ASP A 120 -9.54 -5.65 6.76
C ASP A 120 -10.13 -4.87 5.58
N VAL A 121 -9.30 -4.57 4.60
CA VAL A 121 -9.69 -3.77 3.42
C VAL A 121 -10.57 -4.57 2.43
N ALA A 122 -10.66 -5.89 2.58
CA ALA A 122 -11.58 -6.73 1.81
C ALA A 122 -13.01 -6.69 2.37
N SER A 123 -13.17 -6.28 3.65
CA SER A 123 -14.48 -6.11 4.28
C SER A 123 -15.32 -5.02 3.60
N PRO A 124 -16.65 -5.02 3.73
CA PRO A 124 -17.51 -3.95 3.18
C PRO A 124 -17.11 -2.55 3.65
N SER A 125 -16.80 -2.38 4.93
CA SER A 125 -16.32 -1.12 5.51
C SER A 125 -14.93 -0.74 4.99
N GLY A 126 -14.02 -1.71 4.83
CA GLY A 126 -12.70 -1.50 4.24
C GLY A 126 -12.78 -1.04 2.79
N LYS A 127 -13.64 -1.64 2.00
CA LYS A 127 -13.90 -1.22 0.60
C LYS A 127 -14.43 0.21 0.52
N LEU A 128 -15.39 0.56 1.37
CA LEU A 128 -15.91 1.93 1.44
C LEU A 128 -14.81 2.93 1.80
N MET A 129 -14.01 2.62 2.81
CA MET A 129 -12.88 3.47 3.24
C MET A 129 -11.86 3.67 2.12
N LEU A 130 -11.51 2.62 1.38
CA LEU A 130 -10.63 2.73 0.21
C LEU A 130 -11.20 3.60 -0.90
N GLN A 131 -12.50 3.49 -1.16
CA GLN A 131 -13.18 4.34 -2.14
C GLN A 131 -13.15 5.81 -1.72
N MET A 132 -13.39 6.11 -0.45
CA MET A 132 -13.30 7.48 0.08
C MET A 132 -11.87 8.03 -0.02
N LEU A 133 -10.85 7.24 0.34
CA LEU A 133 -9.46 7.66 0.22
C LEU A 133 -9.04 7.89 -1.24
N ALA A 134 -9.49 7.04 -2.16
CA ALA A 134 -9.24 7.24 -3.58
C ALA A 134 -9.88 8.53 -4.11
N ALA A 135 -11.12 8.81 -3.71
CA ALA A 135 -11.82 10.04 -4.08
C ALA A 135 -11.14 11.29 -3.52
N VAL A 136 -10.66 11.26 -2.27
CA VAL A 136 -9.90 12.36 -1.66
C VAL A 136 -8.58 12.60 -2.39
N ALA A 137 -7.84 11.54 -2.73
CA ALA A 137 -6.58 11.63 -3.46
C ALA A 137 -6.77 12.20 -4.87
N GLU A 138 -7.87 11.85 -5.54
CA GLU A 138 -8.24 12.41 -6.85
C GLU A 138 -8.57 13.90 -6.73
N MET A 139 -9.36 14.28 -5.76
CA MET A 139 -9.69 15.68 -5.48
C MET A 139 -8.43 16.51 -5.17
N GLU A 140 -7.53 16.02 -4.34
CA GLU A 140 -6.25 16.71 -4.06
C GLU A 140 -5.42 16.91 -5.33
N ARG A 141 -5.38 15.91 -6.21
CA ARG A 141 -4.68 16.00 -7.49
C ARG A 141 -5.31 17.07 -8.40
N ASP A 142 -6.62 17.09 -8.50
CA ASP A 142 -7.36 18.08 -9.31
C ASP A 142 -7.10 19.50 -8.81
N LEU A 143 -7.13 19.72 -7.50
CA LEU A 143 -6.80 21.01 -6.89
C LEU A 143 -5.35 21.44 -7.17
N LEU A 144 -4.39 20.52 -7.20
CA LEU A 144 -3.01 20.81 -7.57
C LEU A 144 -2.88 21.21 -9.04
N VAL A 145 -3.60 20.51 -9.93
CA VAL A 145 -3.64 20.83 -11.37
C VAL A 145 -4.23 22.22 -11.57
N GLU A 146 -5.35 22.51 -10.93
CA GLU A 146 -6.02 23.84 -11.02
C GLU A 146 -5.10 24.97 -10.52
N ARG A 147 -4.44 24.81 -9.37
CA ARG A 147 -3.46 25.77 -8.86
C ARG A 147 -2.30 25.98 -9.83
N THR A 148 -1.80 24.89 -10.44
CA THR A 148 -0.71 24.96 -11.42
C THR A 148 -1.15 25.72 -12.66
N GLN A 149 -2.33 25.42 -13.20
CA GLN A 149 -2.88 26.11 -14.37
C GLN A 149 -3.10 27.60 -14.10
N SER A 150 -3.67 27.93 -12.95
CA SER A 150 -3.88 29.33 -12.52
C SER A 150 -2.55 30.08 -12.36
N GLY A 151 -1.53 29.42 -11.80
CA GLY A 151 -0.17 29.96 -11.70
C GLY A 151 0.48 30.21 -13.07
N LEU A 152 0.34 29.26 -14.00
CA LEU A 152 0.83 29.39 -15.37
C LEU A 152 0.13 30.52 -16.13
N ALA A 153 -1.20 30.64 -15.97
CA ALA A 153 -1.99 31.69 -16.59
C ALA A 153 -1.56 33.09 -16.07
N ARG A 154 -1.27 33.19 -14.77
CA ARG A 154 -0.75 34.42 -14.17
C ARG A 154 0.66 34.76 -14.68
N ALA A 155 1.57 33.78 -14.72
CA ALA A 155 2.93 33.98 -15.22
C ALA A 155 2.95 34.43 -16.70
N LYS A 156 2.07 33.86 -17.56
CA LYS A 156 1.87 34.32 -18.93
C LYS A 156 1.42 35.79 -19.04
N ARG A 157 0.48 36.19 -18.18
CA ARG A 157 0.01 37.59 -18.15
C ARG A 157 1.11 38.56 -17.68
N GLU A 158 2.00 38.12 -16.80
CA GLU A 158 3.19 38.86 -16.34
C GLU A 158 4.34 38.83 -17.34
N GLY A 159 4.17 38.26 -18.55
CA GLY A 159 5.18 38.22 -19.61
C GLY A 159 6.33 37.24 -19.36
N LYS A 160 6.20 36.32 -18.38
CA LYS A 160 7.23 35.32 -18.10
C LYS A 160 7.27 34.26 -19.20
N VAL A 161 8.48 33.98 -19.72
CA VAL A 161 8.70 32.88 -20.66
C VAL A 161 8.65 31.58 -19.89
N LEU A 162 7.68 30.71 -20.24
CA LEU A 162 7.49 29.42 -19.63
C LEU A 162 8.19 28.33 -20.46
N GLY A 163 8.79 27.35 -19.79
CA GLY A 163 9.44 26.22 -20.40
C GLY A 163 10.94 26.14 -20.07
N ARG A 164 11.60 25.13 -20.63
CA ARG A 164 13.04 24.95 -20.45
C ARG A 164 13.78 26.03 -21.24
N PRO A 165 14.73 26.77 -20.62
CA PRO A 165 15.56 27.71 -21.35
C PRO A 165 16.27 27.03 -22.51
N VAL A 166 16.25 27.67 -23.69
CA VAL A 166 16.99 27.18 -24.85
C VAL A 166 18.48 27.26 -24.51
N LYS A 167 19.18 26.13 -24.52
CA LYS A 167 20.64 26.11 -24.43
C LYS A 167 21.16 26.63 -25.79
N THR A 168 21.51 27.91 -25.86
CA THR A 168 22.32 28.43 -26.95
C THR A 168 23.70 27.78 -26.86
N THR A 169 24.00 26.92 -27.82
CA THR A 169 25.38 26.48 -28.05
C THR A 169 26.11 27.70 -28.63
N PRO A 170 27.22 28.16 -28.09
CA PRO A 170 28.02 29.16 -28.79
C PRO A 170 28.49 28.55 -30.09
N SER A 171 28.11 29.15 -31.20
CA SER A 171 28.73 28.84 -32.51
C SER A 171 30.18 29.30 -32.44
N GLN A 172 31.11 28.37 -32.67
CA GLN A 172 32.49 28.66 -32.98
C GLN A 172 32.62 29.42 -34.28
#